data_063d9bc3844834067012da111ca8c9cf
#
_entry.id   063d9bc3844834067012da111ca8c9cf
#
_cell.length_a   1.000
_cell.length_b   1.000
_cell.length_c   1.000
_cell.angle_alpha   90.00
_cell.angle_beta   90.00
_cell.angle_gamma   90.00
#
_symmetry.space_group_name_H-M   'P 1'
#
loop_
_entity.id
_entity.type
_entity.pdbx_description
1 polymer ?
#
loop_
_entity_poly.entity_id
_entity_poly.type
_entity_poly.pdbx_seq_one_letter_code
_entity_poly.pdbx_strand_id
1 'polypeptide(L)'
;MYPYIKQGINWLLTEQDRNGNMFPEGYGIMEVKGLNAELVDVAVYAQQALDAASKMAVIFKEPLAPKKYAQKAAILKNKINTLFWDDAEGSYCDFYGTIEQAIATTKGAIEQIEMGINAGKYSPEIAKKQEFYKELLKHLATFPEGTEKGWFTNKNWVISTPIESGIATSDKAIRLLDKVRKEHTGEYGPYLSAVERRSMMTIATSVQAMAEAAYGRTDEAMWYVDKIVQTFSRVLPGSISESMPDRGCPVQAWTIYGLASPLVTHVYGITPDSYNKAISISPNLPSGWDNISISDLPVGNNTISFAVKKTGKGTEYNLSSKKADWKYTLTLEGLAGTKYVLNGKTLKANSNEIQLVGKENNLLRID
;
A
#
# COMPACT_ATOMS: atom_id res chain seq x y z
N MET A 1 18.79 5.33 16.37
CA MET A 1 17.63 5.56 15.49
C MET A 1 16.31 5.56 16.25
N TYR A 2 15.98 4.56 17.08
CA TYR A 2 14.69 4.46 17.79
C TYR A 2 14.29 5.74 18.61
N PRO A 3 15.18 6.44 19.34
CA PRO A 3 14.82 7.69 20.01
C PRO A 3 14.28 8.77 19.05
N TYR A 4 14.85 8.87 17.84
CA TYR A 4 14.38 9.83 16.82
C TYR A 4 13.01 9.43 16.26
N ILE A 5 12.75 8.12 16.10
CA ILE A 5 11.44 7.62 15.70
C ILE A 5 10.38 8.02 16.73
N LYS A 6 10.67 7.87 18.03
CA LYS A 6 9.76 8.31 19.10
C LYS A 6 9.52 9.82 19.09
N GLN A 7 10.55 10.61 18.83
CA GLN A 7 10.40 12.07 18.70
C GLN A 7 9.52 12.42 17.50
N GLY A 8 9.73 11.80 16.34
CA GLY A 8 8.91 12.00 15.14
C GLY A 8 7.45 11.64 15.36
N ILE A 9 7.17 10.48 15.95
CA ILE A 9 5.80 10.07 16.30
C ILE A 9 5.16 11.03 17.30
N ASN A 10 5.92 11.45 18.32
CA ASN A 10 5.41 12.43 19.28
C ASN A 10 5.06 13.74 18.60
N TRP A 11 5.93 14.25 17.74
CA TRP A 11 5.70 15.46 16.95
C TRP A 11 4.44 15.36 16.08
N LEU A 12 4.25 14.23 15.38
CA LEU A 12 3.04 13.98 14.57
C LEU A 12 1.76 14.02 15.41
N LEU A 13 1.81 13.49 16.64
CA LEU A 13 0.63 13.36 17.52
C LEU A 13 0.46 14.51 18.53
N THR A 14 1.27 15.58 18.43
CA THR A 14 1.16 16.77 19.28
C THR A 14 1.20 18.05 18.47
N GLU A 15 2.30 18.30 17.75
CA GLU A 15 2.49 19.54 17.00
C GLU A 15 1.68 19.56 15.69
N GLN A 16 1.48 18.41 15.06
CA GLN A 16 0.72 18.28 13.81
C GLN A 16 -0.73 17.81 14.03
N ASP A 17 -1.10 17.41 15.22
CA ASP A 17 -2.47 17.03 15.63
C ASP A 17 -3.00 18.12 16.58
N ARG A 18 -3.34 19.27 16.04
CA ARG A 18 -3.69 20.47 16.85
C ARG A 18 -5.04 20.35 17.54
N ASN A 19 -5.97 19.60 16.98
CA ASN A 19 -7.29 19.36 17.54
C ASN A 19 -7.35 18.12 18.45
N GLY A 20 -6.26 17.33 18.53
CA GLY A 20 -6.13 16.15 19.38
C GLY A 20 -6.93 14.95 18.91
N ASN A 21 -7.31 14.92 17.63
CA ASN A 21 -8.13 13.84 17.08
C ASN A 21 -7.31 12.66 16.54
N MET A 22 -5.98 12.71 16.62
CA MET A 22 -4.98 11.74 16.16
C MET A 22 -4.73 11.74 14.65
N PHE A 23 -5.31 12.64 13.88
CA PHE A 23 -4.98 12.82 12.48
C PHE A 23 -3.98 13.96 12.32
N PRO A 24 -2.73 13.69 11.89
CA PRO A 24 -1.79 14.78 11.66
C PRO A 24 -2.28 15.67 10.51
N GLU A 25 -2.24 16.97 10.73
CA GLU A 25 -2.50 17.98 9.71
C GLU A 25 -1.25 18.26 8.87
N GLY A 26 -1.42 18.56 7.60
CA GLY A 26 -0.31 18.91 6.73
C GLY A 26 -0.73 19.10 5.27
N TYR A 27 0.29 19.23 4.43
CA TYR A 27 0.10 19.44 2.99
C TYR A 27 0.00 18.15 2.18
N GLY A 28 0.51 17.04 2.71
CA GLY A 28 0.53 15.73 2.06
C GLY A 28 1.16 15.71 0.68
N ILE A 29 0.86 14.66 -0.07
CA ILE A 29 1.41 14.43 -1.42
C ILE A 29 0.52 15.01 -2.53
N MET A 30 -0.67 15.52 -2.22
CA MET A 30 -1.62 15.99 -3.23
C MET A 30 -1.22 17.30 -3.94
N GLU A 31 -0.29 18.07 -3.38
CA GLU A 31 0.29 19.30 -3.95
C GLU A 31 -0.75 20.33 -4.41
N VAL A 32 -1.84 20.50 -3.68
CA VAL A 32 -2.85 21.51 -3.94
C VAL A 32 -2.53 22.77 -3.15
N LYS A 33 -2.52 23.93 -3.80
CA LYS A 33 -2.24 25.22 -3.14
C LYS A 33 -3.23 25.47 -1.99
N GLY A 34 -2.69 25.80 -0.83
CA GLY A 34 -3.48 26.10 0.38
C GLY A 34 -4.04 24.88 1.10
N LEU A 35 -3.79 23.67 0.61
CA LEU A 35 -4.16 22.45 1.31
C LEU A 35 -3.34 22.33 2.61
N ASN A 36 -4.02 22.36 3.73
CA ASN A 36 -3.47 22.04 5.04
C ASN A 36 -4.61 21.39 5.83
N ALA A 37 -4.65 20.07 5.79
CA ALA A 37 -5.76 19.28 6.30
C ALA A 37 -5.28 17.89 6.78
N GLU A 38 -6.18 17.12 7.33
CA GLU A 38 -5.96 15.75 7.76
C GLU A 38 -6.10 14.80 6.56
N LEU A 39 -5.00 14.56 5.86
CA LEU A 39 -4.96 13.78 4.62
C LEU A 39 -4.99 12.28 4.90
N VAL A 40 -5.65 11.52 4.00
CA VAL A 40 -5.81 10.08 4.17
C VAL A 40 -4.48 9.33 4.19
N ASP A 41 -3.54 9.67 3.30
CA ASP A 41 -2.20 9.08 3.24
C ASP A 41 -1.38 9.39 4.49
N VAL A 42 -1.44 10.62 4.99
CA VAL A 42 -0.75 11.02 6.23
C VAL A 42 -1.30 10.26 7.44
N ALA A 43 -2.63 10.12 7.55
CA ALA A 43 -3.27 9.33 8.61
C ALA A 43 -2.88 7.84 8.54
N VAL A 44 -2.82 7.27 7.33
CA VAL A 44 -2.39 5.89 7.08
C VAL A 44 -0.95 5.67 7.52
N TYR A 45 -0.02 6.52 7.09
CA TYR A 45 1.39 6.36 7.45
C TYR A 45 1.67 6.66 8.92
N ALA A 46 0.89 7.53 9.56
CA ALA A 46 0.93 7.71 11.02
C ALA A 46 0.48 6.43 11.75
N GLN A 47 -0.56 5.75 11.27
CA GLN A 47 -1.01 4.47 11.81
C GLN A 47 0.07 3.40 11.68
N GLN A 48 0.69 3.27 10.51
CA GLN A 48 1.78 2.31 10.28
C GLN A 48 3.02 2.60 11.12
N ALA A 49 3.36 3.89 11.31
CA ALA A 49 4.44 4.29 12.19
C ALA A 49 4.19 3.89 13.66
N LEU A 50 2.95 4.02 14.14
CA LEU A 50 2.55 3.57 15.48
C LEU A 50 2.63 2.05 15.62
N ASP A 51 2.18 1.28 14.64
CA ASP A 51 2.27 -0.19 14.65
C ASP A 51 3.74 -0.66 14.67
N ALA A 52 4.57 -0.07 13.81
CA ALA A 52 6.00 -0.35 13.79
C ALA A 52 6.69 0.02 15.11
N ALA A 53 6.35 1.19 15.68
CA ALA A 53 6.90 1.62 16.97
C ALA A 53 6.50 0.69 18.14
N SER A 54 5.28 0.14 18.10
CA SER A 54 4.86 -0.87 19.07
C SER A 54 5.77 -2.09 19.05
N LYS A 55 6.08 -2.62 17.87
CA LYS A 55 6.99 -3.77 17.68
C LYS A 55 8.43 -3.43 18.10
N MET A 56 8.91 -2.24 17.71
CA MET A 56 10.25 -1.76 18.12
C MET A 56 10.36 -1.61 19.63
N ALA A 57 9.31 -1.10 20.30
CA ALA A 57 9.31 -0.93 21.76
C ALA A 57 9.43 -2.27 22.51
N VAL A 58 8.90 -3.37 21.96
CA VAL A 58 9.13 -4.72 22.49
C VAL A 58 10.61 -5.09 22.42
N ILE A 59 11.27 -4.86 21.29
CA ILE A 59 12.69 -5.14 21.08
C ILE A 59 13.55 -4.35 22.05
N PHE A 60 13.23 -3.08 22.28
CA PHE A 60 13.93 -2.20 23.21
C PHE A 60 13.49 -2.34 24.67
N LYS A 61 12.61 -3.32 24.97
CA LYS A 61 12.15 -3.67 26.33
C LYS A 61 11.53 -2.50 27.09
N GLU A 62 10.81 -1.63 26.40
CA GLU A 62 10.09 -0.53 27.04
C GLU A 62 8.79 -1.04 27.69
N PRO A 63 8.55 -0.81 29.00
CA PRO A 63 7.50 -1.55 29.72
C PRO A 63 6.06 -1.18 29.31
N LEU A 64 5.79 0.05 28.93
CA LEU A 64 4.43 0.54 28.64
C LEU A 64 4.21 0.98 27.18
N ALA A 65 5.29 1.32 26.49
CA ALA A 65 5.22 1.88 25.13
C ALA A 65 4.60 0.90 24.11
N PRO A 66 4.90 -0.42 24.11
CA PRO A 66 4.30 -1.34 23.14
C PRO A 66 2.78 -1.29 23.15
N LYS A 67 2.18 -1.42 24.34
CA LYS A 67 0.72 -1.39 24.50
C LYS A 67 0.13 -0.04 24.10
N LYS A 68 0.76 1.06 24.50
CA LYS A 68 0.31 2.42 24.18
C LYS A 68 0.30 2.67 22.68
N TYR A 69 1.37 2.31 21.95
CA TYR A 69 1.44 2.47 20.51
C TYR A 69 0.45 1.56 19.77
N ALA A 70 0.34 0.29 20.17
CA ALA A 70 -0.63 -0.64 19.59
C ALA A 70 -2.07 -0.15 19.75
N GLN A 71 -2.44 0.37 20.92
CA GLN A 71 -3.76 0.93 21.15
C GLN A 71 -4.03 2.15 20.24
N LYS A 72 -3.08 3.08 20.13
CA LYS A 72 -3.21 4.24 19.25
C LYS A 72 -3.32 3.81 17.78
N ALA A 73 -2.51 2.84 17.35
CA ALA A 73 -2.59 2.29 15.99
C ALA A 73 -3.96 1.67 15.69
N ALA A 74 -4.53 0.92 16.64
CA ALA A 74 -5.86 0.31 16.50
C ALA A 74 -6.98 1.36 16.44
N ILE A 75 -6.92 2.39 17.29
CA ILE A 75 -7.88 3.50 17.26
C ILE A 75 -7.82 4.22 15.92
N LEU A 76 -6.61 4.56 15.46
CA LEU A 76 -6.42 5.29 14.21
C LEU A 76 -6.88 4.47 12.99
N LYS A 77 -6.58 3.16 12.96
CA LYS A 77 -7.11 2.23 11.96
C LYS A 77 -8.65 2.26 11.88
N ASN A 78 -9.32 2.22 13.03
CA ASN A 78 -10.78 2.30 13.08
C ASN A 78 -11.29 3.66 12.57
N LYS A 79 -10.69 4.76 13.02
CA LYS A 79 -11.05 6.12 12.58
C LYS A 79 -10.87 6.32 11.08
N ILE A 80 -9.78 5.83 10.48
CA ILE A 80 -9.57 5.88 9.03
C ILE A 80 -10.72 5.17 8.31
N ASN A 81 -11.09 3.96 8.76
CA ASN A 81 -12.16 3.20 8.12
C ASN A 81 -13.55 3.80 8.30
N THR A 82 -13.77 4.63 9.31
CA THR A 82 -15.09 5.22 9.60
C THR A 82 -15.24 6.64 9.10
N LEU A 83 -14.22 7.47 9.25
CA LEU A 83 -14.32 8.91 8.97
C LEU A 83 -13.89 9.30 7.55
N PHE A 84 -12.94 8.54 6.96
CA PHE A 84 -12.53 8.78 5.57
C PHE A 84 -13.33 7.99 4.54
N TRP A 85 -14.09 6.97 4.95
CA TRP A 85 -14.88 6.17 4.02
C TRP A 85 -16.22 6.81 3.70
N ASP A 86 -16.50 6.99 2.42
CA ASP A 86 -17.79 7.41 1.90
C ASP A 86 -18.49 6.24 1.19
N ASP A 87 -19.60 5.78 1.76
CA ASP A 87 -20.35 4.63 1.23
C ASP A 87 -21.05 4.94 -0.11
N ALA A 88 -21.52 6.15 -0.32
CA ALA A 88 -22.16 6.53 -1.57
C ALA A 88 -21.16 6.51 -2.72
N GLU A 89 -19.95 7.00 -2.47
CA GLU A 89 -18.87 6.99 -3.43
C GLU A 89 -18.16 5.64 -3.52
N GLY A 90 -18.23 4.80 -2.48
CA GLY A 90 -17.48 3.55 -2.41
C GLY A 90 -15.98 3.77 -2.43
N SER A 91 -15.50 4.80 -1.74
CA SER A 91 -14.11 5.25 -1.75
C SER A 91 -13.73 5.90 -0.43
N TYR A 92 -12.43 5.85 -0.11
CA TYR A 92 -11.86 6.76 0.87
C TYR A 92 -11.80 8.17 0.30
N CYS A 93 -12.03 9.17 1.15
CA CYS A 93 -11.92 10.59 0.80
C CYS A 93 -10.46 11.04 0.75
N ASP A 94 -10.18 12.14 0.08
CA ASP A 94 -8.85 12.72 -0.01
C ASP A 94 -8.38 13.25 1.36
N PHE A 95 -9.26 13.88 2.13
CA PHE A 95 -8.97 14.37 3.47
C PHE A 95 -10.23 14.41 4.37
N TYR A 96 -10.02 14.46 5.69
CA TYR A 96 -11.04 14.72 6.69
C TYR A 96 -10.89 16.14 7.21
N GLY A 97 -11.97 16.85 7.48
CA GLY A 97 -11.93 18.21 7.99
C GLY A 97 -13.23 18.97 7.84
N THR A 98 -13.18 20.28 8.05
CA THR A 98 -14.35 21.15 7.97
C THR A 98 -14.66 21.59 6.54
N ILE A 99 -15.91 22.04 6.33
CA ILE A 99 -16.35 22.60 5.03
C ILE A 99 -15.51 23.82 4.63
N GLU A 100 -15.06 24.61 5.59
CA GLU A 100 -14.21 25.79 5.35
C GLU A 100 -12.86 25.37 4.77
N GLN A 101 -12.27 24.28 5.27
CA GLN A 101 -11.05 23.71 4.73
C GLN A 101 -11.27 23.17 3.31
N ALA A 102 -12.40 22.52 3.04
CA ALA A 102 -12.74 22.03 1.71
C ALA A 102 -12.91 23.17 0.70
N ILE A 103 -13.58 24.25 1.10
CA ILE A 103 -13.76 25.47 0.30
C ILE A 103 -12.39 26.14 0.06
N ALA A 104 -11.56 26.31 1.08
CA ALA A 104 -10.25 26.91 0.98
C ALA A 104 -9.32 26.13 0.01
N THR A 105 -9.30 24.81 0.15
CA THR A 105 -8.55 23.91 -0.72
C THR A 105 -9.01 24.01 -2.17
N THR A 106 -10.33 24.03 -2.41
CA THR A 106 -10.90 24.12 -3.75
C THR A 106 -10.59 25.48 -4.39
N LYS A 107 -10.67 26.58 -3.64
CA LYS A 107 -10.23 27.91 -4.08
C LYS A 107 -8.75 27.94 -4.43
N GLY A 108 -7.90 27.35 -3.59
CA GLY A 108 -6.46 27.25 -3.84
C GLY A 108 -6.14 26.47 -5.14
N ALA A 109 -6.87 25.40 -5.42
CA ALA A 109 -6.76 24.66 -6.68
C ALA A 109 -7.13 25.53 -7.90
N ILE A 110 -8.18 26.33 -7.81
CA ILE A 110 -8.59 27.27 -8.87
C ILE A 110 -7.50 28.31 -9.10
N GLU A 111 -6.99 28.94 -8.03
CA GLU A 111 -5.91 29.94 -8.10
C GLU A 111 -4.64 29.35 -8.72
N GLN A 112 -4.27 28.12 -8.34
CA GLN A 112 -3.10 27.41 -8.92
C GLN A 112 -3.26 27.22 -10.44
N ILE A 113 -4.45 26.88 -10.90
CA ILE A 113 -4.75 26.76 -12.34
C ILE A 113 -4.66 28.11 -13.03
N GLU A 114 -5.23 29.16 -12.45
CA GLU A 114 -5.19 30.53 -12.99
C GLU A 114 -3.76 31.06 -13.10
N MET A 115 -2.93 30.81 -12.09
CA MET A 115 -1.51 31.14 -12.15
C MET A 115 -0.82 30.42 -13.32
N GLY A 116 -1.15 29.14 -13.57
CA GLY A 116 -0.64 28.38 -14.70
C GLY A 116 -1.09 28.96 -16.05
N ILE A 117 -2.36 29.33 -16.17
CA ILE A 117 -2.92 29.94 -17.38
C ILE A 117 -2.23 31.29 -17.65
N ASN A 118 -2.10 32.14 -16.64
CA ASN A 118 -1.41 33.44 -16.75
C ASN A 118 0.07 33.30 -17.12
N ALA A 119 0.70 32.19 -16.78
CA ALA A 119 2.06 31.81 -17.19
C ALA A 119 2.12 31.15 -18.58
N GLY A 120 1.05 31.20 -19.37
CA GLY A 120 0.97 30.64 -20.73
C GLY A 120 0.71 29.13 -20.81
N LYS A 121 0.38 28.48 -19.69
CA LYS A 121 0.07 27.04 -19.65
C LYS A 121 -1.43 26.82 -19.83
N TYR A 122 -1.94 26.99 -21.04
CA TYR A 122 -3.35 26.76 -21.34
C TYR A 122 -3.52 25.51 -22.22
N SER A 123 -4.54 24.71 -21.90
CA SER A 123 -5.01 23.60 -22.73
C SER A 123 -6.51 23.34 -22.44
N PRO A 124 -7.24 22.65 -23.35
CA PRO A 124 -8.62 22.26 -23.10
C PRO A 124 -8.81 21.44 -21.81
N GLU A 125 -7.82 20.62 -21.44
CA GLU A 125 -7.84 19.83 -20.22
C GLU A 125 -7.71 20.69 -18.97
N ILE A 126 -6.89 21.74 -19.03
CA ILE A 126 -6.75 22.72 -17.94
C ILE A 126 -8.07 23.47 -17.77
N ALA A 127 -8.75 23.83 -18.86
CA ALA A 127 -10.06 24.47 -18.79
C ALA A 127 -11.12 23.53 -18.16
N LYS A 128 -11.15 22.25 -18.53
CA LYS A 128 -12.03 21.23 -17.90
C LYS A 128 -11.74 21.07 -16.41
N LYS A 129 -10.46 21.05 -16.02
CA LYS A 129 -10.04 20.96 -14.63
C LYS A 129 -10.50 22.18 -13.83
N GLN A 130 -10.38 23.39 -14.40
CA GLN A 130 -10.86 24.61 -13.76
C GLN A 130 -12.37 24.59 -13.58
N GLU A 131 -13.14 24.17 -14.59
CA GLU A 131 -14.59 24.06 -14.50
C GLU A 131 -15.01 23.05 -13.44
N PHE A 132 -14.37 21.89 -13.37
CA PHE A 132 -14.62 20.92 -12.30
C PHE A 132 -14.49 21.55 -10.91
N TYR A 133 -13.44 22.31 -10.63
CA TYR A 133 -13.28 22.92 -9.32
C TYR A 133 -14.27 24.05 -9.06
N LYS A 134 -14.69 24.78 -10.09
CA LYS A 134 -15.77 25.78 -9.96
C LYS A 134 -17.10 25.13 -9.59
N GLU A 135 -17.46 24.02 -10.23
CA GLU A 135 -18.68 23.27 -9.89
C GLU A 135 -18.56 22.64 -8.49
N LEU A 136 -17.40 22.08 -8.13
CA LEU A 136 -17.15 21.58 -6.77
C LEU A 136 -17.35 22.70 -5.73
N LEU A 137 -16.84 23.91 -5.99
CA LEU A 137 -17.00 25.05 -5.08
C LEU A 137 -18.48 25.43 -4.88
N LYS A 138 -19.28 25.43 -5.96
CA LYS A 138 -20.73 25.65 -5.88
C LYS A 138 -21.42 24.59 -5.03
N HIS A 139 -21.03 23.30 -5.23
CA HIS A 139 -21.57 22.21 -4.42
C HIS A 139 -21.18 22.33 -2.95
N LEU A 140 -19.92 22.64 -2.64
CA LEU A 140 -19.46 22.83 -1.27
C LEU A 140 -20.22 23.97 -0.57
N ALA A 141 -20.57 25.03 -1.27
CA ALA A 141 -21.34 26.16 -0.71
C ALA A 141 -22.77 25.78 -0.26
N THR A 142 -23.26 24.58 -0.59
CA THR A 142 -24.57 24.10 -0.12
C THR A 142 -24.54 23.48 1.27
N PHE A 143 -23.35 23.18 1.82
CA PHE A 143 -23.23 22.59 3.15
C PHE A 143 -23.28 23.68 4.24
N PRO A 144 -23.86 23.36 5.41
CA PRO A 144 -23.84 24.25 6.57
C PRO A 144 -22.41 24.54 7.03
N GLU A 145 -22.21 25.76 7.56
CA GLU A 145 -20.95 26.13 8.24
C GLU A 145 -20.61 25.16 9.36
N GLY A 146 -19.31 24.85 9.50
CA GLY A 146 -18.80 23.91 10.51
C GLY A 146 -19.09 22.43 10.20
N THR A 147 -19.66 22.09 9.04
CA THR A 147 -19.82 20.68 8.64
C THR A 147 -18.46 20.01 8.59
N GLU A 148 -18.28 18.93 9.37
CA GLU A 148 -17.03 18.15 9.43
C GLU A 148 -17.26 16.73 8.92
N LYS A 149 -16.49 16.31 7.93
CA LYS A 149 -16.53 14.96 7.33
C LYS A 149 -15.33 14.69 6.42
N GLY A 150 -15.29 13.52 5.80
CA GLY A 150 -14.40 13.25 4.67
C GLY A 150 -14.81 14.03 3.40
N TRP A 151 -13.84 14.62 2.73
CA TRP A 151 -14.05 15.43 1.53
C TRP A 151 -13.25 14.90 0.34
N PHE A 152 -13.84 15.01 -0.85
CA PHE A 152 -13.16 14.79 -2.10
C PHE A 152 -12.78 16.13 -2.72
N THR A 153 -11.48 16.32 -2.95
CA THR A 153 -10.98 17.45 -3.74
C THR A 153 -10.86 17.07 -5.21
N ASN A 154 -10.19 15.96 -5.50
CA ASN A 154 -9.99 15.50 -6.87
C ASN A 154 -9.89 13.96 -7.00
N LYS A 155 -10.16 13.22 -5.95
CA LYS A 155 -9.98 11.76 -5.87
C LYS A 155 -8.57 11.39 -6.35
N ASN A 156 -7.58 11.91 -5.63
CA ASN A 156 -6.18 11.63 -5.88
C ASN A 156 -5.89 10.12 -5.67
N TRP A 157 -4.85 9.60 -6.29
CA TRP A 157 -4.45 8.19 -6.13
C TRP A 157 -4.19 7.79 -4.67
N VAL A 158 -3.95 8.74 -3.77
CA VAL A 158 -3.75 8.49 -2.33
C VAL A 158 -4.93 7.79 -1.65
N ILE A 159 -6.13 7.83 -2.24
CA ILE A 159 -7.30 7.08 -1.75
C ILE A 159 -7.07 5.56 -1.69
N SER A 160 -6.06 5.04 -2.39
CA SER A 160 -5.67 3.63 -2.36
C SER A 160 -4.72 3.27 -1.21
N THR A 161 -4.16 4.25 -0.49
CA THR A 161 -3.18 4.01 0.59
C THR A 161 -3.73 3.21 1.78
N PRO A 162 -5.01 3.35 2.20
CA PRO A 162 -5.57 2.47 3.23
C PRO A 162 -5.62 1.00 2.82
N ILE A 163 -5.70 0.71 1.51
CA ILE A 163 -5.71 -0.65 0.99
C ILE A 163 -4.27 -1.18 0.91
N GLU A 164 -3.38 -0.43 0.28
CA GLU A 164 -1.96 -0.77 0.17
C GLU A 164 -1.35 -1.15 1.52
N SER A 165 -1.71 -0.43 2.57
CA SER A 165 -1.22 -0.64 3.95
C SER A 165 -1.91 -1.77 4.71
N GLY A 166 -2.94 -2.41 4.17
CA GLY A 166 -3.75 -3.43 4.86
C GLY A 166 -4.63 -2.87 5.99
N ILE A 167 -4.88 -1.55 6.00
CA ILE A 167 -5.75 -0.90 6.98
C ILE A 167 -7.22 -1.10 6.65
N ALA A 168 -7.59 -1.04 5.37
CA ALA A 168 -8.96 -1.19 4.89
C ALA A 168 -9.59 -2.53 5.32
N THR A 169 -10.89 -2.56 5.52
CA THR A 169 -11.62 -3.81 5.63
C THR A 169 -11.76 -4.46 4.25
N SER A 170 -11.87 -5.79 4.18
CA SER A 170 -11.87 -6.51 2.89
C SER A 170 -12.98 -6.05 1.94
N ASP A 171 -14.18 -5.80 2.45
CA ASP A 171 -15.32 -5.31 1.68
C ASP A 171 -15.05 -3.94 1.05
N LYS A 172 -14.50 -2.98 1.82
CA LYS A 172 -14.12 -1.66 1.35
C LYS A 172 -12.98 -1.72 0.34
N ALA A 173 -11.98 -2.56 0.64
CA ALA A 173 -10.84 -2.74 -0.24
C ALA A 173 -11.27 -3.24 -1.63
N ILE A 174 -12.00 -4.36 -1.70
CA ILE A 174 -12.45 -4.92 -2.97
C ILE A 174 -13.29 -3.93 -3.75
N ARG A 175 -14.23 -3.25 -3.08
CA ARG A 175 -15.09 -2.26 -3.72
C ARG A 175 -14.31 -1.10 -4.34
N LEU A 176 -13.30 -0.57 -3.62
CA LEU A 176 -12.48 0.52 -4.13
C LEU A 176 -11.49 0.05 -5.21
N LEU A 177 -10.89 -1.14 -5.06
CA LEU A 177 -10.01 -1.73 -6.08
C LEU A 177 -10.74 -1.89 -7.42
N ASP A 178 -11.95 -2.44 -7.42
CA ASP A 178 -12.78 -2.56 -8.63
C ASP A 178 -13.12 -1.20 -9.24
N LYS A 179 -13.44 -0.21 -8.40
CA LYS A 179 -13.72 1.15 -8.85
C LYS A 179 -12.50 1.81 -9.48
N VAL A 180 -11.33 1.73 -8.83
CA VAL A 180 -10.08 2.29 -9.36
C VAL A 180 -9.73 1.63 -10.69
N ARG A 181 -9.85 0.31 -10.77
CA ARG A 181 -9.59 -0.42 -12.01
C ARG A 181 -10.48 0.03 -13.15
N LYS A 182 -11.77 0.21 -12.89
CA LYS A 182 -12.78 0.55 -13.89
C LYS A 182 -12.76 2.03 -14.28
N GLU A 183 -12.63 2.95 -13.31
CA GLU A 183 -12.91 4.36 -13.50
C GLU A 183 -11.66 5.25 -13.50
N HIS A 184 -10.60 4.82 -12.83
CA HIS A 184 -9.42 5.66 -12.57
C HIS A 184 -8.12 5.09 -13.12
N THR A 185 -8.15 4.03 -13.93
CA THR A 185 -6.97 3.38 -14.49
C THR A 185 -6.90 3.58 -16.00
N GLY A 186 -5.73 4.00 -16.48
CA GLY A 186 -5.39 4.13 -17.88
C GLY A 186 -4.47 3.01 -18.37
N GLU A 187 -3.78 3.26 -19.48
CA GLU A 187 -2.91 2.27 -20.14
C GLU A 187 -1.77 1.77 -19.25
N TYR A 188 -1.17 2.67 -18.44
CA TYR A 188 0.01 2.36 -17.60
C TYR A 188 -0.28 2.32 -16.10
N GLY A 189 -1.55 2.38 -15.70
CA GLY A 189 -1.93 2.35 -14.30
C GLY A 189 -2.88 3.50 -13.91
N PRO A 190 -3.05 3.77 -12.61
CA PRO A 190 -3.95 4.80 -12.16
C PRO A 190 -3.54 6.19 -12.63
N TYR A 191 -4.53 7.00 -12.98
CA TYR A 191 -4.34 8.43 -13.21
C TYR A 191 -3.91 9.14 -11.93
N LEU A 192 -3.26 10.29 -12.05
CA LEU A 192 -2.90 11.13 -10.91
C LEU A 192 -4.13 11.45 -10.04
N SER A 193 -5.25 11.75 -10.69
CA SER A 193 -6.54 11.98 -10.02
C SER A 193 -7.72 11.80 -11.00
N ALA A 194 -8.93 11.88 -10.52
CA ALA A 194 -10.13 11.84 -11.37
C ALA A 194 -10.17 12.98 -12.38
N VAL A 195 -9.51 14.10 -12.09
CA VAL A 195 -9.50 15.31 -12.93
C VAL A 195 -8.19 15.53 -13.70
N GLU A 196 -7.13 14.79 -13.38
CA GLU A 196 -5.84 14.86 -14.07
C GLU A 196 -5.53 13.50 -14.70
N ARG A 197 -6.11 13.25 -15.87
CA ARG A 197 -6.02 11.96 -16.59
C ARG A 197 -4.96 11.93 -17.70
N ARG A 198 -4.19 13.00 -17.85
CA ARG A 198 -3.08 13.03 -18.82
C ARG A 198 -1.86 12.28 -18.36
N SER A 199 -1.74 12.09 -17.06
CA SER A 199 -0.59 11.46 -16.43
C SER A 199 -1.03 10.29 -15.57
N MET A 200 -0.34 9.17 -15.73
CA MET A 200 -0.43 8.01 -14.85
C MET A 200 0.86 7.97 -14.05
N MET A 201 0.77 8.22 -12.76
CA MET A 201 1.94 8.23 -11.88
C MET A 201 2.45 6.80 -11.67
N THR A 202 3.73 6.56 -11.91
CA THR A 202 4.31 5.22 -11.70
C THR A 202 4.28 4.82 -10.23
N ILE A 203 4.39 5.78 -9.30
CA ILE A 203 4.18 5.50 -7.87
C ILE A 203 2.73 5.06 -7.57
N ALA A 204 1.74 5.67 -8.20
CA ALA A 204 0.35 5.26 -8.05
C ALA A 204 0.12 3.84 -8.57
N THR A 205 0.78 3.47 -9.67
CA THR A 205 0.78 2.10 -10.21
C THR A 205 1.40 1.12 -9.22
N SER A 206 2.49 1.52 -8.54
CA SER A 206 3.13 0.71 -7.50
C SER A 206 2.25 0.51 -6.27
N VAL A 207 1.61 1.58 -5.80
CA VAL A 207 0.62 1.53 -4.70
C VAL A 207 -0.54 0.61 -5.06
N GLN A 208 -1.03 0.69 -6.30
CA GLN A 208 -2.13 -0.16 -6.74
C GLN A 208 -1.71 -1.63 -6.84
N ALA A 209 -0.50 -1.94 -7.33
CA ALA A 209 0.03 -3.30 -7.35
C ALA A 209 0.10 -3.90 -5.94
N MET A 210 0.59 -3.14 -4.97
CA MET A 210 0.61 -3.54 -3.57
C MET A 210 -0.79 -3.72 -3.00
N ALA A 211 -1.71 -2.79 -3.27
CA ALA A 211 -3.08 -2.83 -2.80
C ALA A 211 -3.82 -4.08 -3.29
N GLU A 212 -3.73 -4.41 -4.58
CA GLU A 212 -4.31 -5.64 -5.14
C GLU A 212 -3.71 -6.89 -4.47
N ALA A 213 -2.38 -6.94 -4.37
CA ALA A 213 -1.67 -8.08 -3.78
C ALA A 213 -2.01 -8.29 -2.30
N ALA A 214 -2.13 -7.21 -1.52
CA ALA A 214 -2.45 -7.27 -0.09
C ALA A 214 -3.83 -7.89 0.21
N TYR A 215 -4.74 -7.88 -0.77
CA TYR A 215 -6.07 -8.49 -0.66
C TYR A 215 -6.23 -9.75 -1.53
N GLY A 216 -5.13 -10.39 -1.87
CA GLY A 216 -5.11 -11.71 -2.53
C GLY A 216 -5.41 -11.67 -4.03
N ARG A 217 -5.54 -10.50 -4.63
CA ARG A 217 -5.83 -10.32 -6.07
C ARG A 217 -4.53 -10.29 -6.86
N THR A 218 -3.84 -11.42 -6.87
CA THR A 218 -2.48 -11.53 -7.43
C THR A 218 -2.43 -11.37 -8.94
N ASP A 219 -3.46 -11.77 -9.68
CA ASP A 219 -3.53 -11.56 -11.14
C ASP A 219 -3.62 -10.07 -11.48
N GLU A 220 -4.47 -9.34 -10.79
CA GLU A 220 -4.59 -7.90 -10.93
C GLU A 220 -3.32 -7.18 -10.50
N ALA A 221 -2.71 -7.62 -9.39
CA ALA A 221 -1.42 -7.08 -8.94
C ALA A 221 -0.34 -7.24 -10.02
N MET A 222 -0.24 -8.42 -10.62
CA MET A 222 0.75 -8.68 -11.69
C MET A 222 0.46 -7.88 -12.95
N TRP A 223 -0.80 -7.57 -13.25
CA TRP A 223 -1.11 -6.64 -14.32
C TRP A 223 -0.49 -5.25 -14.09
N TYR A 224 -0.59 -4.71 -12.86
CA TYR A 224 0.04 -3.42 -12.53
C TYR A 224 1.57 -3.51 -12.48
N VAL A 225 2.14 -4.61 -11.99
CA VAL A 225 3.59 -4.86 -12.02
C VAL A 225 4.09 -4.85 -13.46
N ASP A 226 3.39 -5.50 -14.39
CA ASP A 226 3.74 -5.49 -15.81
C ASP A 226 3.74 -4.07 -16.41
N LYS A 227 2.78 -3.21 -15.99
CA LYS A 227 2.75 -1.80 -16.40
C LYS A 227 3.98 -1.03 -15.93
N ILE A 228 4.48 -1.29 -14.72
CA ILE A 228 5.74 -0.71 -14.25
C ILE A 228 6.92 -1.22 -15.08
N VAL A 229 6.98 -2.53 -15.36
CA VAL A 229 8.03 -3.12 -16.20
C VAL A 229 8.05 -2.48 -17.60
N GLN A 230 6.89 -2.24 -18.21
CA GLN A 230 6.77 -1.57 -19.52
C GLN A 230 7.31 -0.12 -19.52
N THR A 231 7.41 0.51 -18.35
CA THR A 231 7.94 1.89 -18.21
C THR A 231 9.46 1.92 -18.00
N PHE A 232 10.08 0.77 -17.74
CA PHE A 232 11.52 0.68 -17.46
C PHE A 232 12.36 1.01 -18.69
N SER A 233 13.38 1.84 -18.51
CA SER A 233 14.32 2.26 -19.57
C SER A 233 13.70 3.03 -20.76
N ARG A 234 12.49 3.57 -20.64
CA ARG A 234 11.87 4.33 -21.74
C ARG A 234 12.51 5.70 -21.95
N VAL A 235 12.80 6.42 -20.90
CA VAL A 235 13.39 7.77 -20.96
C VAL A 235 14.89 7.70 -20.77
N LEU A 236 15.36 7.06 -19.70
CA LEU A 236 16.77 6.84 -19.43
C LEU A 236 17.05 5.36 -19.16
N PRO A 237 18.18 4.81 -19.65
CA PRO A 237 18.56 3.43 -19.38
C PRO A 237 18.61 3.12 -17.88
N GLY A 238 17.99 2.03 -17.46
CA GLY A 238 18.00 1.58 -16.08
C GLY A 238 17.10 2.38 -15.12
N SER A 239 16.18 3.20 -15.64
CA SER A 239 15.31 4.04 -14.83
C SER A 239 13.83 3.82 -15.10
N ILE A 240 13.01 4.30 -14.19
CA ILE A 240 11.55 4.43 -14.29
C ILE A 240 11.21 5.90 -14.15
N SER A 241 10.44 6.46 -15.08
CA SER A 241 9.97 7.84 -15.02
C SER A 241 8.89 8.04 -13.96
N GLU A 242 8.71 9.24 -13.49
CA GLU A 242 7.69 9.62 -12.50
C GLU A 242 6.27 9.40 -13.04
N SER A 243 6.02 9.75 -14.29
CA SER A 243 4.70 9.76 -14.89
C SER A 243 4.71 9.26 -16.33
N MET A 244 3.67 8.55 -16.71
CA MET A 244 3.48 8.02 -18.06
C MET A 244 2.35 8.78 -18.79
N PRO A 245 2.47 8.93 -20.09
CA PRO A 245 3.64 8.66 -20.93
C PRO A 245 4.76 9.68 -20.74
N ASP A 246 5.95 9.22 -20.34
CA ASP A 246 7.26 9.88 -20.40
C ASP A 246 7.30 11.33 -19.90
N ARG A 247 6.72 11.60 -18.74
CA ARG A 247 6.64 12.94 -18.13
C ARG A 247 7.21 12.96 -16.70
N GLY A 248 7.38 14.17 -16.18
CA GLY A 248 7.90 14.40 -14.83
C GLY A 248 9.39 14.11 -14.73
N CYS A 249 9.84 13.71 -13.56
CA CYS A 249 11.22 13.33 -13.32
C CYS A 249 11.58 12.04 -14.09
N PRO A 250 12.70 12.00 -14.84
CA PRO A 250 13.07 10.82 -15.62
C PRO A 250 13.54 9.63 -14.75
N VAL A 251 13.82 9.86 -13.45
CA VAL A 251 14.24 8.82 -12.50
C VAL A 251 13.41 8.96 -11.23
N GLN A 252 12.58 7.93 -10.95
CA GLN A 252 11.79 7.87 -9.73
C GLN A 252 12.09 6.59 -8.95
N ALA A 253 12.98 6.70 -7.95
CA ALA A 253 13.48 5.56 -7.21
C ALA A 253 12.40 4.84 -6.38
N TRP A 254 11.44 5.56 -5.81
CA TRP A 254 10.38 4.97 -4.95
C TRP A 254 9.40 4.07 -5.69
N THR A 255 9.27 4.19 -7.01
CA THR A 255 8.43 3.28 -7.80
C THR A 255 8.92 1.82 -7.78
N ILE A 256 10.21 1.59 -7.53
CA ILE A 256 10.81 0.24 -7.58
C ILE A 256 10.19 -0.73 -6.57
N TYR A 257 9.64 -0.23 -5.46
CA TYR A 257 8.99 -1.10 -4.48
C TYR A 257 7.78 -1.84 -5.08
N GLY A 258 7.07 -1.24 -6.03
CA GLY A 258 5.95 -1.86 -6.75
C GLY A 258 6.33 -3.02 -7.66
N LEU A 259 7.64 -3.25 -7.93
CA LEU A 259 8.14 -4.45 -8.59
C LEU A 259 8.43 -5.57 -7.59
N ALA A 260 9.29 -5.28 -6.61
CA ALA A 260 9.82 -6.29 -5.71
C ALA A 260 8.82 -6.67 -4.60
N SER A 261 8.15 -5.66 -4.00
CA SER A 261 7.32 -5.92 -2.82
C SER A 261 6.10 -6.79 -3.09
N PRO A 262 5.26 -6.55 -4.14
CA PRO A 262 4.14 -7.44 -4.44
C PRO A 262 4.59 -8.89 -4.65
N LEU A 263 5.70 -9.10 -5.34
CA LEU A 263 6.26 -10.43 -5.58
C LEU A 263 6.72 -11.09 -4.27
N VAL A 264 7.62 -10.44 -3.54
CA VAL A 264 8.25 -11.05 -2.36
C VAL A 264 7.26 -11.22 -1.22
N THR A 265 6.47 -10.19 -0.91
CA THR A 265 5.61 -10.19 0.29
C THR A 265 4.25 -10.85 0.08
N HIS A 266 3.77 -10.95 -1.16
CA HIS A 266 2.43 -11.48 -1.45
C HIS A 266 2.42 -12.70 -2.37
N VAL A 267 3.13 -12.66 -3.53
CA VAL A 267 3.16 -13.83 -4.42
C VAL A 267 3.99 -14.95 -3.79
N TYR A 268 5.20 -14.67 -3.32
CA TYR A 268 5.96 -15.65 -2.51
C TYR A 268 5.47 -15.70 -1.06
N GLY A 269 4.80 -14.66 -0.57
CA GLY A 269 4.25 -14.57 0.77
C GLY A 269 5.30 -14.53 1.87
N ILE A 270 6.50 -14.02 1.61
CA ILE A 270 7.63 -14.04 2.55
C ILE A 270 7.55 -12.84 3.49
N THR A 271 7.34 -13.12 4.78
CA THR A 271 7.32 -12.13 5.87
C THR A 271 8.43 -12.43 6.88
N PRO A 272 9.50 -11.63 6.93
CA PRO A 272 10.62 -11.86 7.81
C PRO A 272 10.40 -11.33 9.23
N ASP A 273 10.83 -12.08 10.23
CA ASP A 273 11.05 -11.65 11.61
C ASP A 273 12.50 -11.97 12.02
N SER A 274 13.42 -11.17 11.52
CA SER A 274 14.86 -11.39 11.68
C SER A 274 15.32 -11.32 13.14
N TYR A 275 14.62 -10.56 13.98
CA TYR A 275 14.93 -10.46 15.41
C TYR A 275 14.71 -11.81 16.13
N ASN A 276 13.62 -12.49 15.81
CA ASN A 276 13.29 -13.80 16.38
C ASN A 276 13.83 -14.97 15.55
N LYS A 277 14.64 -14.70 14.51
CA LYS A 277 15.15 -15.70 13.55
C LYS A 277 14.01 -16.55 12.97
N ALA A 278 12.94 -15.89 12.54
CA ALA A 278 11.74 -16.54 12.01
C ALA A 278 11.34 -15.93 10.68
N ILE A 279 10.70 -16.73 9.85
CA ILE A 279 10.08 -16.29 8.57
C ILE A 279 8.75 -17.01 8.42
N SER A 280 7.71 -16.25 8.14
CA SER A 280 6.43 -16.79 7.67
C SER A 280 6.37 -16.76 6.14
N ILE A 281 5.87 -17.82 5.54
CA ILE A 281 5.75 -17.99 4.08
C ILE A 281 4.31 -18.41 3.79
N SER A 282 3.58 -17.62 3.00
CA SER A 282 2.20 -17.88 2.59
C SER A 282 2.06 -17.55 1.10
N PRO A 283 2.46 -18.47 0.19
CA PRO A 283 2.48 -18.18 -1.24
C PRO A 283 1.06 -18.09 -1.80
N ASN A 284 0.84 -17.09 -2.65
CA ASN A 284 -0.40 -16.90 -3.41
C ASN A 284 -0.03 -16.62 -4.88
N LEU A 285 -0.07 -17.66 -5.70
CA LEU A 285 0.43 -17.59 -7.07
C LEU A 285 -0.63 -17.02 -8.02
N PRO A 286 -0.24 -16.11 -8.93
CA PRO A 286 -1.08 -15.71 -10.05
C PRO A 286 -1.48 -16.90 -10.92
N SER A 287 -2.59 -16.77 -11.61
CA SER A 287 -3.09 -17.80 -12.54
C SER A 287 -2.05 -18.12 -13.61
N GLY A 288 -1.85 -19.42 -13.87
CA GLY A 288 -0.86 -19.89 -14.86
C GLY A 288 0.60 -19.83 -14.42
N TRP A 289 0.89 -19.39 -13.18
CA TRP A 289 2.24 -19.44 -12.62
C TRP A 289 2.46 -20.79 -11.90
N ASP A 290 2.87 -21.77 -12.67
CA ASP A 290 3.03 -23.16 -12.17
C ASP A 290 4.45 -23.45 -11.63
N ASN A 291 5.41 -22.56 -11.91
CA ASN A 291 6.79 -22.75 -11.48
C ASN A 291 7.41 -21.37 -11.16
N ILE A 292 7.62 -21.11 -9.88
CA ILE A 292 8.25 -19.87 -9.40
C ILE A 292 9.41 -20.20 -8.46
N SER A 293 10.44 -19.36 -8.48
CA SER A 293 11.54 -19.47 -7.54
C SER A 293 12.14 -18.11 -7.21
N ILE A 294 12.56 -17.95 -5.98
CA ILE A 294 13.41 -16.86 -5.50
C ILE A 294 14.65 -17.46 -4.86
N SER A 295 15.83 -17.02 -5.28
CA SER A 295 17.09 -17.58 -4.85
C SER A 295 17.91 -16.55 -4.09
N ASP A 296 18.64 -17.02 -3.08
CA ASP A 296 19.61 -16.25 -2.32
C ASP A 296 19.08 -14.94 -1.72
N LEU A 297 17.79 -14.94 -1.29
CA LEU A 297 17.19 -13.81 -0.62
C LEU A 297 17.84 -13.58 0.76
N PRO A 298 18.50 -12.43 0.99
CA PRO A 298 19.07 -12.13 2.29
C PRO A 298 17.98 -11.70 3.28
N VAL A 299 17.99 -12.32 4.48
CA VAL A 299 17.08 -11.98 5.58
C VAL A 299 17.85 -11.92 6.89
N GLY A 300 18.14 -10.73 7.39
CA GLY A 300 18.98 -10.54 8.55
C GLY A 300 20.40 -11.11 8.33
N ASN A 301 20.82 -12.07 9.15
CA ASN A 301 22.10 -12.78 9.00
C ASN A 301 21.97 -14.13 8.26
N ASN A 302 20.82 -14.39 7.64
CA ASN A 302 20.52 -15.61 6.92
C ASN A 302 20.33 -15.34 5.41
N THR A 303 20.38 -16.39 4.62
CA THR A 303 20.02 -16.37 3.20
C THR A 303 19.10 -17.56 2.95
N ILE A 304 17.98 -17.31 2.26
CA ILE A 304 17.01 -18.35 1.94
C ILE A 304 16.77 -18.42 0.42
N SER A 305 16.34 -19.57 -0.05
CA SER A 305 15.74 -19.74 -1.37
C SER A 305 14.41 -20.48 -1.23
N PHE A 306 13.42 -20.07 -2.00
CA PHE A 306 12.10 -20.68 -1.97
C PHE A 306 11.56 -20.89 -3.39
N ALA A 307 11.01 -22.08 -3.63
CA ALA A 307 10.42 -22.42 -4.93
C ALA A 307 9.09 -23.14 -4.74
N VAL A 308 8.17 -22.88 -5.65
CA VAL A 308 6.90 -23.60 -5.80
C VAL A 308 6.82 -24.16 -7.21
N LYS A 309 6.45 -25.44 -7.32
CA LYS A 309 6.28 -26.12 -8.61
C LYS A 309 5.02 -26.95 -8.60
N LYS A 310 4.06 -26.60 -9.46
CA LYS A 310 2.90 -27.44 -9.73
C LYS A 310 3.30 -28.54 -10.74
N THR A 311 2.87 -29.75 -10.44
CA THR A 311 3.15 -30.92 -11.26
C THR A 311 1.84 -31.68 -11.53
N GLY A 312 1.83 -32.61 -12.46
CA GLY A 312 0.66 -33.49 -12.67
C GLY A 312 0.32 -34.39 -11.47
N LYS A 313 1.16 -34.38 -10.43
CA LYS A 313 0.99 -35.18 -9.19
C LYS A 313 0.79 -34.33 -7.95
N GLY A 314 0.55 -33.03 -8.10
CA GLY A 314 0.38 -32.10 -6.98
C GLY A 314 1.38 -30.93 -6.98
N THR A 315 1.50 -30.26 -5.85
CA THR A 315 2.37 -29.08 -5.71
C THR A 315 3.57 -29.39 -4.82
N GLU A 316 4.75 -29.04 -5.29
CA GLU A 316 6.02 -29.14 -4.56
C GLU A 316 6.46 -27.76 -4.09
N TYR A 317 6.87 -27.68 -2.82
CA TYR A 317 7.46 -26.50 -2.18
C TYR A 317 8.86 -26.86 -1.72
N ASN A 318 9.84 -26.08 -2.13
CA ASN A 318 11.23 -26.28 -1.73
C ASN A 318 11.73 -25.03 -1.00
N LEU A 319 12.18 -25.20 0.24
CA LEU A 319 12.75 -24.13 1.06
C LEU A 319 14.16 -24.51 1.49
N SER A 320 15.14 -23.71 1.14
CA SER A 320 16.50 -23.84 1.63
C SER A 320 16.88 -22.66 2.54
N SER A 321 17.77 -22.91 3.50
CA SER A 321 18.26 -21.95 4.49
C SER A 321 19.71 -22.20 4.80
N LYS A 322 20.56 -21.16 4.74
CA LYS A 322 21.98 -21.25 5.12
C LYS A 322 22.19 -21.37 6.65
N LYS A 323 21.16 -21.04 7.46
CA LYS A 323 21.23 -21.10 8.93
C LYS A 323 20.23 -22.11 9.47
N ALA A 324 20.73 -23.07 10.27
CA ALA A 324 19.91 -24.12 10.88
C ALA A 324 19.08 -23.65 12.08
N ASP A 325 19.43 -22.54 12.69
CA ASP A 325 18.79 -21.98 13.88
C ASP A 325 17.61 -21.03 13.58
N TRP A 326 17.18 -20.97 12.31
CA TRP A 326 16.00 -20.23 11.88
C TRP A 326 14.77 -21.14 11.81
N LYS A 327 13.59 -20.56 12.13
CA LYS A 327 12.29 -21.21 12.10
C LYS A 327 11.46 -20.67 10.95
N TYR A 328 10.65 -21.55 10.35
CA TYR A 328 9.78 -21.20 9.25
C TYR A 328 8.37 -21.70 9.53
N THR A 329 7.39 -20.84 9.26
CA THR A 329 5.97 -21.22 9.24
C THR A 329 5.51 -21.14 7.79
N LEU A 330 5.22 -22.28 7.17
CA LEU A 330 4.63 -22.35 5.83
C LEU A 330 3.12 -22.49 5.97
N THR A 331 2.36 -21.49 5.52
CA THR A 331 0.90 -21.47 5.55
C THR A 331 0.36 -21.76 4.15
N LEU A 332 -0.44 -22.82 4.01
CA LEU A 332 -1.04 -23.23 2.73
C LEU A 332 -2.54 -23.38 2.90
N GLU A 333 -3.30 -22.65 2.10
CA GLU A 333 -4.75 -22.69 2.15
C GLU A 333 -5.27 -24.09 1.78
N GLY A 334 -6.29 -24.57 2.51
CA GLY A 334 -6.89 -25.88 2.29
C GLY A 334 -6.04 -27.08 2.74
N LEU A 335 -4.88 -26.85 3.38
CA LEU A 335 -4.00 -27.93 3.81
C LEU A 335 -4.57 -28.75 4.99
N ALA A 336 -5.33 -28.12 5.90
CA ALA A 336 -5.85 -28.77 7.09
C ALA A 336 -6.62 -30.05 6.76
N GLY A 337 -6.27 -31.17 7.43
CA GLY A 337 -6.89 -32.49 7.21
C GLY A 337 -6.31 -33.30 6.05
N THR A 338 -5.47 -32.69 5.18
CA THR A 338 -4.85 -33.37 4.02
C THR A 338 -3.58 -34.14 4.43
N LYS A 339 -3.17 -35.08 3.59
CA LYS A 339 -1.85 -35.74 3.70
C LYS A 339 -0.83 -34.95 2.87
N TYR A 340 0.40 -34.88 3.39
CA TYR A 340 1.53 -34.29 2.70
C TYR A 340 2.82 -35.09 2.95
N VAL A 341 3.78 -34.95 2.08
CA VAL A 341 5.10 -35.58 2.24
C VAL A 341 6.13 -34.48 2.56
N LEU A 342 6.78 -34.58 3.73
CA LEU A 342 7.86 -33.69 4.12
C LEU A 342 9.16 -34.48 4.23
N ASN A 343 10.15 -34.15 3.40
CA ASN A 343 11.47 -34.81 3.38
C ASN A 343 11.36 -36.33 3.33
N GLY A 344 10.44 -36.85 2.49
CA GLY A 344 10.19 -38.28 2.29
C GLY A 344 9.28 -38.94 3.33
N LYS A 345 8.79 -38.23 4.35
CA LYS A 345 7.87 -38.76 5.36
C LYS A 345 6.46 -38.26 5.11
N THR A 346 5.50 -39.21 5.03
CA THR A 346 4.07 -38.88 4.93
C THR A 346 3.54 -38.46 6.30
N LEU A 347 2.87 -37.31 6.34
CA LEU A 347 2.28 -36.70 7.52
C LEU A 347 0.85 -36.30 7.23
N LYS A 348 0.05 -36.00 8.25
CA LYS A 348 -1.29 -35.41 8.15
C LYS A 348 -1.27 -34.01 8.75
N ALA A 349 -1.82 -33.05 8.04
CA ALA A 349 -1.90 -31.69 8.51
C ALA A 349 -3.03 -31.52 9.54
N ASN A 350 -2.70 -30.93 10.70
CA ASN A 350 -3.68 -30.60 11.74
C ASN A 350 -4.23 -29.17 11.55
N SER A 351 -3.53 -28.34 10.78
CA SER A 351 -3.89 -26.96 10.46
C SER A 351 -3.38 -26.61 9.06
N ASN A 352 -3.62 -25.39 8.61
CA ASN A 352 -3.04 -24.86 7.36
C ASN A 352 -1.55 -24.48 7.50
N GLU A 353 -0.94 -24.69 8.67
CA GLU A 353 0.45 -24.30 8.96
C GLU A 353 1.35 -25.51 9.15
N ILE A 354 2.53 -25.45 8.56
CA ILE A 354 3.63 -26.39 8.76
C ILE A 354 4.81 -25.66 9.34
N GLN A 355 5.32 -26.18 10.46
CA GLN A 355 6.53 -25.67 11.10
C GLN A 355 7.77 -26.38 10.54
N LEU A 356 8.74 -25.59 10.04
CA LEU A 356 9.99 -26.09 9.50
C LEU A 356 11.17 -25.46 10.25
N VAL A 357 12.30 -26.13 10.24
CA VAL A 357 13.59 -25.60 10.74
C VAL A 357 14.54 -25.34 9.58
N GLY A 358 15.53 -24.49 9.77
CA GLY A 358 16.53 -24.20 8.77
C GLY A 358 17.29 -25.47 8.35
N LYS A 359 17.33 -25.72 7.05
CA LYS A 359 18.07 -26.82 6.39
C LYS A 359 18.49 -26.37 5.00
N GLU A 360 19.51 -27.04 4.47
CA GLU A 360 19.90 -26.83 3.07
C GLU A 360 18.77 -27.16 2.10
N ASN A 361 17.89 -28.11 2.45
CA ASN A 361 16.73 -28.46 1.65
C ASN A 361 15.58 -28.98 2.51
N ASN A 362 14.43 -28.30 2.48
CA ASN A 362 13.15 -28.81 2.95
C ASN A 362 12.24 -28.97 1.74
N LEU A 363 11.94 -30.20 1.37
CA LEU A 363 11.03 -30.53 0.29
C LEU A 363 9.67 -30.99 0.84
N LEU A 364 8.64 -30.20 0.55
CA LEU A 364 7.25 -30.52 0.86
C LEU A 364 6.50 -30.82 -0.44
N ARG A 365 5.69 -31.89 -0.44
CA ARG A 365 4.78 -32.23 -1.54
C ARG A 365 3.37 -32.47 -1.02
N ILE A 366 2.41 -31.88 -1.71
CA ILE A 366 0.96 -32.07 -1.52
C ILE A 366 0.43 -32.64 -2.82
N ASP A 367 -0.17 -33.83 -2.74
CA ASP A 367 -0.74 -34.56 -3.89
C ASP A 367 -2.16 -34.10 -4.20
#